data_f1a9ac7e6774c0d013b7deaf9051abc4
#
_entry.id   f1a9ac7e6774c0d013b7deaf9051abc4
#
_cell.length_a   1.000
_cell.length_b   1.000
_cell.length_c   1.000
_cell.angle_alpha   90.00
_cell.angle_beta   90.00
_cell.angle_gamma   90.00
#
_symmetry.space_group_name_H-M   'P 1'
#
loop_
_entity.id
_entity.type
_entity.pdbx_description
1 polymer ?
#
loop_
_entity_poly.entity_id
_entity_poly.type
_entity_poly.pdbx_seq_one_letter_code
_entity_poly.pdbx_strand_id
1 'polypeptide(L)'
;MKNGFWTLLKRPYEGEDFFLPDLCSSVAVFTLVVLAQLVVLVWVLAQPADGGFDWLQLAMASLFVQWIVLLSAAALCRLRGWMRRRPLGLAVAACHAVVVGLTLFFTVLGDWVVYRGMTGALQWEAGQLLRHGLIALIMTSLLLRYFYLQQQWQHQQQAELRSRLQALQSRIRPHFLFNSLNSIASLIEIAPAKAEQAVLDLSDLFRANLSGSETLSCWGEERRLCEGYLRIEQYRLGERMRVQWDVSELPDSLPIPLLTLQPLLENAILHGLQPRIDGGEMLIRGRLQGGVVELMVSNTCPQQNDTHQGERMAMANIRARLQALFGERAQLAGWREGECFFSRLVYPVTQDSTTAEKSLSNESTDR
;
A
#
# COMPACT_ATOMS: atom_id res chain seq x y z
N MET A 1 -4.68 24.90 -8.75
CA MET A 1 -3.43 24.13 -8.80
C MET A 1 -2.14 24.95 -9.08
N LYS A 2 -2.14 26.28 -9.05
CA LYS A 2 -0.97 27.12 -9.40
C LYS A 2 -0.05 27.51 -8.22
N ASN A 3 -0.41 27.30 -6.98
CA ASN A 3 0.39 27.76 -5.81
C ASN A 3 1.25 26.68 -5.14
N GLY A 4 1.24 25.43 -5.62
CA GLY A 4 1.94 24.32 -4.97
C GLY A 4 3.45 24.29 -5.18
N PHE A 5 3.94 24.70 -6.36
CA PHE A 5 5.35 24.58 -6.70
C PHE A 5 6.25 25.56 -5.93
N TRP A 6 5.84 26.82 -5.80
CA TRP A 6 6.60 27.85 -5.09
C TRP A 6 6.62 27.66 -3.57
N THR A 7 5.58 27.04 -3.01
CA THR A 7 5.52 26.70 -1.57
C THR A 7 6.40 25.51 -1.23
N LEU A 8 6.56 24.55 -2.14
CA LEU A 8 7.46 23.39 -1.97
C LEU A 8 8.94 23.82 -1.96
N LEU A 9 9.32 24.83 -2.76
CA LEU A 9 10.69 25.35 -2.81
C LEU A 9 11.12 26.09 -1.53
N LYS A 10 10.18 26.57 -0.72
CA LYS A 10 10.43 27.35 0.50
C LYS A 10 10.40 26.54 1.79
N ARG A 11 9.85 25.32 1.80
CA ARG A 11 9.79 24.49 3.01
C ARG A 11 11.12 23.78 3.23
N PRO A 12 11.62 23.72 4.47
CA PRO A 12 12.69 22.80 4.83
C PRO A 12 12.23 21.37 4.54
N TYR A 13 13.13 20.53 4.11
CA TYR A 13 12.83 19.13 3.85
C TYR A 13 12.72 18.38 5.18
N GLU A 14 11.52 18.03 5.60
CA GLU A 14 11.22 17.37 6.90
C GLU A 14 11.26 15.83 6.82
N GLY A 15 11.87 15.22 5.77
CA GLY A 15 11.96 13.77 5.61
C GLY A 15 13.34 13.19 5.95
N GLU A 16 13.38 11.94 6.37
CA GLU A 16 14.65 11.19 6.50
C GLU A 16 15.35 11.00 5.14
N ASP A 17 14.61 11.03 4.04
CA ASP A 17 15.07 10.78 2.68
C ASP A 17 15.26 12.08 1.89
N PHE A 18 16.46 12.61 1.91
CA PHE A 18 16.82 13.76 1.11
C PHE A 18 16.84 13.39 -0.41
N PHE A 19 16.35 14.29 -1.28
CA PHE A 19 16.19 14.03 -2.74
C PHE A 19 17.49 13.62 -3.45
N LEU A 20 18.64 14.00 -2.90
CA LEU A 20 19.94 13.61 -3.43
C LEU A 20 20.35 12.28 -2.79
N PRO A 21 20.63 11.23 -3.59
CA PRO A 21 21.10 9.96 -3.08
C PRO A 21 22.42 10.10 -2.33
N ASP A 22 22.82 9.07 -1.63
CA ASP A 22 24.11 9.07 -0.98
C ASP A 22 25.24 8.94 -2.02
N LEU A 23 25.71 10.10 -2.48
CA LEU A 23 26.83 10.19 -3.42
C LEU A 23 28.17 9.74 -2.81
N CYS A 24 28.23 9.45 -1.50
CA CYS A 24 29.39 8.86 -0.86
C CYS A 24 29.45 7.34 -1.04
N SER A 25 28.35 6.70 -1.44
CA SER A 25 28.31 5.26 -1.63
C SER A 25 29.11 4.84 -2.88
N SER A 26 29.83 3.73 -2.78
CA SER A 26 30.62 3.19 -3.88
C SER A 26 29.77 2.90 -5.12
N VAL A 27 28.52 2.46 -4.93
CA VAL A 27 27.58 2.17 -6.02
C VAL A 27 27.18 3.46 -6.76
N ALA A 28 26.89 4.54 -6.05
CA ALA A 28 26.54 5.82 -6.67
C ALA A 28 27.71 6.41 -7.45
N VAL A 29 28.92 6.39 -6.87
CA VAL A 29 30.15 6.83 -7.55
C VAL A 29 30.40 6.01 -8.79
N PHE A 30 30.33 4.68 -8.71
CA PHE A 30 30.51 3.80 -9.87
C PHE A 30 29.51 4.10 -10.99
N THR A 31 28.21 4.26 -10.62
CA THR A 31 27.15 4.58 -11.58
C THR A 31 27.42 5.91 -12.28
N LEU A 32 27.84 6.94 -11.53
CA LEU A 32 28.17 8.25 -12.09
C LEU A 32 29.36 8.18 -13.05
N VAL A 33 30.41 7.45 -12.70
CA VAL A 33 31.59 7.22 -13.52
C VAL A 33 31.23 6.54 -14.84
N VAL A 34 30.43 5.47 -14.78
CA VAL A 34 29.99 4.74 -15.99
C VAL A 34 29.11 5.61 -16.87
N LEU A 35 28.12 6.32 -16.28
CA LEU A 35 27.25 7.23 -17.04
C LEU A 35 28.06 8.35 -17.73
N ALA A 36 28.98 8.97 -16.99
CA ALA A 36 29.84 10.02 -17.53
C ALA A 36 30.69 9.49 -18.69
N GLN A 37 31.25 8.28 -18.55
CA GLN A 37 32.05 7.65 -19.60
C GLN A 37 31.22 7.35 -20.86
N LEU A 38 29.99 6.88 -20.70
CA LEU A 38 29.07 6.64 -21.81
C LEU A 38 28.73 7.94 -22.56
N VAL A 39 28.49 9.03 -21.82
CA VAL A 39 28.21 10.35 -22.43
C VAL A 39 29.42 10.84 -23.24
N VAL A 40 30.64 10.72 -22.70
CA VAL A 40 31.85 11.07 -23.41
C VAL A 40 32.04 10.22 -24.66
N LEU A 41 31.82 8.92 -24.58
CA LEU A 41 31.91 7.99 -25.70
C LEU A 41 30.93 8.36 -26.81
N VAL A 42 29.67 8.62 -26.48
CA VAL A 42 28.65 9.05 -27.45
C VAL A 42 29.04 10.38 -28.07
N TRP A 43 29.55 11.33 -27.27
CA TRP A 43 29.99 12.62 -27.77
C TRP A 43 31.17 12.49 -28.79
N VAL A 44 32.17 11.67 -28.49
CA VAL A 44 33.30 11.42 -29.39
C VAL A 44 32.87 10.72 -30.68
N LEU A 45 31.97 9.72 -30.57
CA LEU A 45 31.40 9.00 -31.72
C LEU A 45 30.55 9.90 -32.64
N ALA A 46 29.92 10.95 -32.07
CA ALA A 46 29.13 11.90 -32.86
C ALA A 46 29.95 12.96 -33.58
N GLN A 47 31.26 13.03 -33.34
CA GLN A 47 32.13 13.96 -34.06
C GLN A 47 32.44 13.44 -35.47
N PRO A 48 32.43 14.30 -36.51
CA PRO A 48 32.88 13.90 -37.84
C PRO A 48 34.37 13.55 -37.82
N ALA A 49 34.68 12.32 -38.22
CA ALA A 49 36.05 11.81 -38.18
C ALA A 49 36.63 11.81 -39.61
N ASP A 50 37.57 12.69 -39.89
CA ASP A 50 38.29 12.76 -41.18
C ASP A 50 39.40 11.68 -41.32
N GLY A 51 39.42 10.65 -40.48
CA GLY A 51 40.50 9.65 -40.52
C GLY A 51 40.35 8.47 -39.57
N GLY A 52 39.19 8.26 -38.96
CA GLY A 52 38.96 7.20 -38.00
C GLY A 52 38.68 7.69 -36.58
N PHE A 53 38.56 6.77 -35.65
CA PHE A 53 38.22 7.07 -34.23
C PHE A 53 39.38 7.78 -33.53
N ASP A 54 39.13 8.96 -32.94
CA ASP A 54 40.16 9.77 -32.27
C ASP A 54 40.30 9.31 -30.77
N TRP A 55 41.24 8.40 -30.55
CA TRP A 55 41.59 7.89 -29.22
C TRP A 55 42.15 8.97 -28.29
N LEU A 56 42.87 9.95 -28.82
CA LEU A 56 43.43 11.02 -27.99
C LEU A 56 42.34 11.94 -27.49
N GLN A 57 41.39 12.29 -28.34
CA GLN A 57 40.21 13.08 -27.95
C GLN A 57 39.37 12.35 -26.89
N LEU A 58 39.16 11.06 -27.08
CA LEU A 58 38.43 10.24 -26.06
C LEU A 58 39.18 10.27 -24.72
N ALA A 59 40.49 10.06 -24.73
CA ALA A 59 41.27 10.03 -23.48
C ALA A 59 41.25 11.38 -22.76
N MET A 60 41.45 12.48 -23.47
CA MET A 60 41.44 13.82 -22.88
C MET A 60 40.06 14.23 -22.37
N ALA A 61 39.01 13.97 -23.15
CA ALA A 61 37.62 14.24 -22.72
C ALA A 61 37.21 13.37 -21.53
N SER A 62 37.58 12.09 -21.53
CA SER A 62 37.30 11.19 -20.40
C SER A 62 37.97 11.68 -19.13
N LEU A 63 39.26 12.01 -19.19
CA LEU A 63 40.00 12.53 -18.04
C LEU A 63 39.37 13.80 -17.50
N PHE A 64 39.06 14.77 -18.38
CA PHE A 64 38.42 16.03 -18.00
C PHE A 64 37.06 15.82 -17.31
N VAL A 65 36.17 15.05 -17.93
CA VAL A 65 34.83 14.83 -17.42
C VAL A 65 34.86 14.02 -16.12
N GLN A 66 35.70 12.98 -16.02
CA GLN A 66 35.81 12.15 -14.82
C GLN A 66 36.30 12.94 -13.60
N TRP A 67 37.27 13.84 -13.75
CA TRP A 67 37.72 14.72 -12.67
C TRP A 67 36.59 15.64 -12.20
N ILE A 68 35.82 16.25 -13.10
CA ILE A 68 34.69 17.10 -12.76
C ILE A 68 33.64 16.30 -12.00
N VAL A 69 33.27 15.11 -12.49
CA VAL A 69 32.24 14.26 -11.89
C VAL A 69 32.64 13.78 -10.49
N LEU A 70 33.88 13.28 -10.32
CA LEU A 70 34.37 12.78 -9.06
C LEU A 70 34.49 13.89 -8.00
N LEU A 71 35.04 15.05 -8.37
CA LEU A 71 35.15 16.17 -7.43
C LEU A 71 33.79 16.78 -7.11
N SER A 72 32.87 16.84 -8.07
CA SER A 72 31.49 17.27 -7.83
C SER A 72 30.78 16.33 -6.88
N ALA A 73 30.90 15.01 -7.08
CA ALA A 73 30.32 13.99 -6.18
C ALA A 73 30.89 14.12 -4.76
N ALA A 74 32.23 14.26 -4.63
CA ALA A 74 32.88 14.44 -3.34
C ALA A 74 32.45 15.74 -2.63
N ALA A 75 32.35 16.87 -3.36
CA ALA A 75 31.91 18.14 -2.82
C ALA A 75 30.44 18.08 -2.37
N LEU A 76 29.55 17.53 -3.20
CA LEU A 76 28.13 17.39 -2.87
C LEU A 76 27.91 16.40 -1.72
N CYS A 77 28.71 15.34 -1.63
CA CYS A 77 28.72 14.42 -0.50
C CYS A 77 29.02 15.16 0.82
N ARG A 78 30.07 15.99 0.83
CA ARG A 78 30.43 16.78 2.02
C ARG A 78 29.36 17.84 2.37
N LEU A 79 28.73 18.43 1.36
CA LEU A 79 27.69 19.45 1.53
C LEU A 79 26.32 18.87 1.84
N ARG A 80 26.11 17.55 1.68
CA ARG A 80 24.80 16.88 1.88
C ARG A 80 24.18 17.21 3.23
N GLY A 81 24.95 17.13 4.32
CA GLY A 81 24.45 17.42 5.67
C GLY A 81 23.98 18.86 5.86
N TRP A 82 24.64 19.81 5.17
CA TRP A 82 24.24 21.22 5.18
C TRP A 82 22.99 21.43 4.30
N MET A 83 22.94 20.84 3.09
CA MET A 83 21.83 20.97 2.16
C MET A 83 20.52 20.37 2.70
N ARG A 84 20.61 19.28 3.47
CA ARG A 84 19.44 18.63 4.10
C ARG A 84 18.68 19.58 5.04
N ARG A 85 19.35 20.56 5.65
CA ARG A 85 18.78 21.55 6.59
C ARG A 85 18.25 22.79 5.90
N ARG A 86 18.32 22.87 4.59
CA ARG A 86 17.96 24.05 3.79
C ARG A 86 16.74 23.81 2.91
N PRO A 87 16.03 24.87 2.51
CA PRO A 87 14.96 24.75 1.53
C PRO A 87 15.43 24.09 0.24
N LEU A 88 14.56 23.29 -0.38
CA LEU A 88 14.85 22.56 -1.61
C LEU A 88 15.45 23.44 -2.69
N GLY A 89 14.93 24.64 -2.91
CA GLY A 89 15.43 25.56 -3.93
C GLY A 89 16.90 25.96 -3.69
N LEU A 90 17.30 26.19 -2.42
CA LEU A 90 18.68 26.50 -2.08
C LEU A 90 19.61 25.29 -2.27
N ALA A 91 19.15 24.09 -1.92
CA ALA A 91 19.92 22.87 -2.14
C ALA A 91 20.15 22.60 -3.62
N VAL A 92 19.13 22.78 -4.47
CA VAL A 92 19.23 22.67 -5.92
C VAL A 92 20.21 23.72 -6.49
N ALA A 93 20.10 24.98 -6.05
CA ALA A 93 21.01 26.04 -6.47
C ALA A 93 22.46 25.74 -6.07
N ALA A 94 22.68 25.21 -4.87
CA ALA A 94 24.02 24.80 -4.41
C ALA A 94 24.60 23.66 -5.29
N CYS A 95 23.79 22.68 -5.67
CA CYS A 95 24.22 21.61 -6.58
C CYS A 95 24.69 22.19 -7.92
N HIS A 96 23.91 23.11 -8.52
CA HIS A 96 24.30 23.77 -9.79
C HIS A 96 25.56 24.60 -9.60
N ALA A 97 25.66 25.38 -8.53
CA ALA A 97 26.83 26.22 -8.26
C ALA A 97 28.12 25.38 -8.14
N VAL A 98 28.08 24.23 -7.48
CA VAL A 98 29.22 23.34 -7.34
C VAL A 98 29.62 22.74 -8.67
N VAL A 99 28.68 22.14 -9.41
CA VAL A 99 29.01 21.45 -10.67
C VAL A 99 29.44 22.44 -11.76
N VAL A 100 28.69 23.52 -11.94
CA VAL A 100 29.04 24.57 -12.93
C VAL A 100 30.37 25.25 -12.57
N GLY A 101 30.57 25.58 -11.28
CA GLY A 101 31.80 26.19 -10.81
C GLY A 101 33.02 25.30 -11.04
N LEU A 102 32.95 24.01 -10.75
CA LEU A 102 34.01 23.05 -11.01
C LEU A 102 34.24 22.88 -12.51
N THR A 103 33.19 22.84 -13.34
CA THR A 103 33.31 22.75 -14.79
C THR A 103 34.04 23.96 -15.35
N LEU A 104 33.65 25.17 -14.98
CA LEU A 104 34.30 26.39 -15.41
C LEU A 104 35.77 26.47 -14.94
N PHE A 105 36.01 26.08 -13.67
CA PHE A 105 37.36 26.01 -13.12
C PHE A 105 38.29 25.09 -13.94
N PHE A 106 37.82 23.84 -14.21
CA PHE A 106 38.60 22.90 -15.00
C PHE A 106 38.76 23.30 -16.48
N THR A 107 37.78 24.01 -17.07
CA THR A 107 37.88 24.57 -18.39
C THR A 107 39.02 25.59 -18.43
N VAL A 108 39.03 26.54 -17.50
CA VAL A 108 40.10 27.55 -17.41
C VAL A 108 41.46 26.91 -17.12
N LEU A 109 41.52 25.94 -16.22
CA LEU A 109 42.75 25.23 -15.91
C LEU A 109 43.29 24.45 -17.11
N GLY A 110 42.42 23.78 -17.88
CA GLY A 110 42.77 23.04 -19.09
C GLY A 110 43.35 23.98 -20.14
N ASP A 111 42.70 25.10 -20.42
CA ASP A 111 43.19 26.12 -21.33
C ASP A 111 44.57 26.70 -20.87
N TRP A 112 44.69 26.96 -19.55
CA TRP A 112 45.94 27.46 -19.00
C TRP A 112 47.09 26.45 -19.15
N VAL A 113 46.86 25.16 -18.89
CA VAL A 113 47.89 24.10 -19.01
C VAL A 113 48.30 23.87 -20.46
N VAL A 114 47.32 23.77 -21.36
CA VAL A 114 47.58 23.44 -22.79
C VAL A 114 48.16 24.64 -23.55
N TYR A 115 47.54 25.83 -23.46
CA TYR A 115 47.96 26.99 -24.28
C TYR A 115 49.18 27.69 -23.71
N ARG A 116 49.35 27.81 -22.39
CA ARG A 116 50.56 28.41 -21.82
C ARG A 116 51.81 27.60 -22.14
N GLY A 117 51.66 26.27 -22.25
CA GLY A 117 52.77 25.39 -22.67
C GLY A 117 53.15 25.53 -24.15
N MET A 118 52.24 25.95 -25.01
CA MET A 118 52.44 25.99 -26.49
C MET A 118 52.63 27.39 -27.06
N THR A 119 51.95 28.44 -26.55
CA THR A 119 51.89 29.75 -27.20
C THR A 119 52.26 30.94 -26.32
N GLY A 120 52.40 30.75 -25.00
CA GLY A 120 52.71 31.81 -24.03
C GLY A 120 51.61 32.85 -23.80
N ALA A 121 50.52 32.80 -24.53
CA ALA A 121 49.38 33.75 -24.43
C ALA A 121 48.09 33.05 -23.94
N LEU A 122 47.41 33.64 -22.95
CA LEU A 122 46.08 33.21 -22.52
C LEU A 122 45.05 33.75 -23.51
N GLN A 123 44.50 32.92 -24.37
CA GLN A 123 43.33 33.28 -25.19
C GLN A 123 42.07 32.74 -24.51
N TRP A 124 41.30 33.65 -23.88
CA TRP A 124 40.03 33.33 -23.27
C TRP A 124 38.92 33.34 -24.31
N GLU A 125 38.49 32.18 -24.74
CA GLU A 125 37.28 32.09 -25.55
C GLU A 125 36.03 32.05 -24.67
N ALA A 126 35.39 33.22 -24.47
CA ALA A 126 34.15 33.34 -23.72
C ALA A 126 33.06 32.37 -24.24
N GLY A 127 33.11 32.05 -25.53
CA GLY A 127 32.20 31.07 -26.15
C GLY A 127 32.35 29.64 -25.60
N GLN A 128 33.58 29.19 -25.31
CA GLN A 128 33.83 27.86 -24.73
C GLN A 128 33.35 27.80 -23.30
N LEU A 129 33.64 28.81 -22.49
CA LEU A 129 33.14 28.88 -21.09
C LEU A 129 31.61 28.84 -21.02
N LEU A 130 30.97 29.64 -21.90
CA LEU A 130 29.51 29.64 -21.98
C LEU A 130 28.96 28.25 -22.37
N ARG A 131 29.55 27.61 -23.40
CA ARG A 131 29.13 26.29 -23.86
C ARG A 131 29.27 25.22 -22.78
N HIS A 132 30.45 25.13 -22.12
CA HIS A 132 30.67 24.15 -21.04
C HIS A 132 29.80 24.42 -19.83
N GLY A 133 29.61 25.70 -19.45
CA GLY A 133 28.69 26.07 -18.37
C GLY A 133 27.23 25.71 -18.63
N LEU A 134 26.74 25.93 -19.85
CA LEU A 134 25.39 25.55 -20.26
C LEU A 134 25.21 24.04 -20.29
N ILE A 135 26.18 23.28 -20.82
CA ILE A 135 26.15 21.81 -20.80
C ILE A 135 26.09 21.30 -19.36
N ALA A 136 26.97 21.81 -18.48
CA ALA A 136 26.98 21.43 -17.07
C ALA A 136 25.66 21.76 -16.37
N LEU A 137 25.07 22.91 -16.66
CA LEU A 137 23.77 23.33 -16.12
C LEU A 137 22.64 22.37 -16.54
N ILE A 138 22.58 22.06 -17.85
CA ILE A 138 21.55 21.15 -18.39
C ILE A 138 21.72 19.74 -17.82
N MET A 139 22.94 19.20 -17.84
CA MET A 139 23.22 17.85 -17.35
C MET A 139 22.93 17.73 -15.85
N THR A 140 23.31 18.73 -15.06
CA THR A 140 22.98 18.75 -13.61
C THR A 140 21.47 18.83 -13.39
N SER A 141 20.75 19.65 -14.16
CA SER A 141 19.30 19.75 -14.07
C SER A 141 18.60 18.42 -14.40
N LEU A 142 19.04 17.74 -15.46
CA LEU A 142 18.50 16.41 -15.84
C LEU A 142 18.79 15.37 -14.75
N LEU A 143 20.02 15.35 -14.21
CA LEU A 143 20.40 14.40 -13.17
C LEU A 143 19.61 14.63 -11.85
N LEU A 144 19.46 15.89 -11.43
CA LEU A 144 18.66 16.23 -10.25
C LEU A 144 17.19 15.89 -10.46
N ARG A 145 16.66 16.11 -11.67
CA ARG A 145 15.29 15.71 -12.03
C ARG A 145 15.12 14.20 -11.98
N TYR A 146 16.09 13.46 -12.49
CA TYR A 146 16.09 11.99 -12.43
C TYR A 146 16.06 11.50 -10.98
N PHE A 147 16.94 11.98 -10.10
CA PHE A 147 16.97 11.59 -8.70
C PHE A 147 15.67 11.94 -7.96
N TYR A 148 15.13 13.12 -8.25
CA TYR A 148 13.83 13.52 -7.68
C TYR A 148 12.70 12.57 -8.09
N LEU A 149 12.61 12.22 -9.37
CA LEU A 149 11.60 11.28 -9.87
C LEU A 149 11.79 9.87 -9.31
N GLN A 150 13.03 9.39 -9.24
CA GLN A 150 13.34 8.08 -8.65
C GLN A 150 12.93 8.01 -7.19
N GLN A 151 13.19 9.04 -6.41
CA GLN A 151 12.77 9.11 -5.02
C GLN A 151 11.24 9.13 -4.90
N GLN A 152 10.57 9.95 -5.71
CA GLN A 152 9.10 10.01 -5.72
C GLN A 152 8.48 8.65 -6.04
N TRP A 153 9.06 7.94 -6.99
CA TRP A 153 8.64 6.58 -7.34
C TRP A 153 8.81 5.60 -6.18
N GLN A 154 9.96 5.63 -5.51
CA GLN A 154 10.21 4.78 -4.33
C GLN A 154 9.21 5.06 -3.20
N HIS A 155 8.93 6.33 -2.91
CA HIS A 155 7.92 6.70 -1.93
C HIS A 155 6.52 6.20 -2.28
N GLN A 156 6.13 6.29 -3.56
CA GLN A 156 4.85 5.78 -4.02
C GLN A 156 4.75 4.26 -3.85
N GLN A 157 5.78 3.50 -4.23
CA GLN A 157 5.82 2.05 -4.05
C GLN A 157 5.74 1.65 -2.57
N GLN A 158 6.47 2.36 -1.70
CA GLN A 158 6.41 2.09 -0.26
C GLN A 158 5.03 2.43 0.33
N ALA A 159 4.41 3.53 -0.09
CA ALA A 159 3.08 3.91 0.35
C ALA A 159 2.03 2.88 -0.11
N GLU A 160 2.13 2.41 -1.36
CA GLU A 160 1.25 1.36 -1.90
C GLU A 160 1.43 0.04 -1.13
N LEU A 161 2.68 -0.38 -0.89
CA LEU A 161 2.96 -1.59 -0.11
C LEU A 161 2.42 -1.47 1.32
N ARG A 162 2.63 -0.33 2.00
CA ARG A 162 2.07 -0.08 3.33
C ARG A 162 0.54 -0.12 3.33
N SER A 163 -0.08 0.48 2.31
CA SER A 163 -1.54 0.45 2.16
C SER A 163 -2.06 -0.98 1.96
N ARG A 164 -1.40 -1.78 1.14
CA ARG A 164 -1.74 -3.21 0.93
C ARG A 164 -1.56 -4.02 2.22
N LEU A 165 -0.47 -3.83 2.94
CA LEU A 165 -0.23 -4.49 4.23
C LEU A 165 -1.28 -4.07 5.27
N GLN A 166 -1.62 -2.79 5.35
CA GLN A 166 -2.65 -2.29 6.25
C GLN A 166 -4.04 -2.84 5.89
N ALA A 167 -4.36 -2.96 4.60
CA ALA A 167 -5.59 -3.59 4.14
C ALA A 167 -5.65 -5.08 4.50
N LEU A 168 -4.53 -5.82 4.41
CA LEU A 168 -4.43 -7.21 4.86
C LEU A 168 -4.59 -7.33 6.38
N GLN A 169 -3.93 -6.46 7.15
CA GLN A 169 -4.04 -6.45 8.62
C GLN A 169 -5.44 -6.08 9.11
N SER A 170 -6.17 -5.22 8.38
CA SER A 170 -7.53 -4.83 8.76
C SER A 170 -8.57 -5.94 8.58
N ARG A 171 -8.25 -6.99 7.80
CA ARG A 171 -9.13 -8.17 7.63
C ARG A 171 -9.19 -9.05 8.88
N ILE A 172 -8.19 -8.98 9.74
CA ILE A 172 -8.15 -9.72 11.01
C ILE A 172 -8.33 -8.70 12.13
N ARG A 173 -9.39 -8.82 12.91
CA ARG A 173 -9.56 -8.00 14.12
C ARG A 173 -8.59 -8.48 15.20
N PRO A 174 -7.51 -7.74 15.53
CA PRO A 174 -6.49 -8.23 16.48
C PRO A 174 -7.07 -8.56 17.85
N HIS A 175 -8.03 -7.76 18.29
CA HIS A 175 -8.70 -7.93 19.58
C HIS A 175 -9.49 -9.26 19.66
N PHE A 176 -10.17 -9.67 18.59
CA PHE A 176 -10.84 -10.96 18.53
C PHE A 176 -9.83 -12.11 18.63
N LEU A 177 -8.72 -12.02 17.87
CA LEU A 177 -7.67 -13.04 17.91
C LEU A 177 -7.07 -13.22 19.31
N PHE A 178 -6.66 -12.13 19.97
CA PHE A 178 -6.09 -12.19 21.32
C PHE A 178 -7.09 -12.75 22.34
N ASN A 179 -8.34 -12.34 22.27
CA ASN A 179 -9.38 -12.83 23.18
C ASN A 179 -9.67 -14.31 22.94
N SER A 180 -9.73 -14.76 21.69
CA SER A 180 -9.93 -16.18 21.35
C SER A 180 -8.79 -17.04 21.87
N LEU A 181 -7.53 -16.61 21.66
CA LEU A 181 -6.34 -17.32 22.16
C LEU A 181 -6.33 -17.40 23.70
N ASN A 182 -6.70 -16.32 24.40
CA ASN A 182 -6.82 -16.33 25.86
C ASN A 182 -7.91 -17.29 26.35
N SER A 183 -9.08 -17.31 25.67
CA SER A 183 -10.15 -18.25 25.99
C SER A 183 -9.72 -19.70 25.75
N ILE A 184 -9.03 -19.99 24.63
CA ILE A 184 -8.49 -21.30 24.32
C ILE A 184 -7.49 -21.72 25.42
N ALA A 185 -6.55 -20.84 25.77
CA ALA A 185 -5.55 -21.12 26.81
C ALA A 185 -6.19 -21.48 28.15
N SER A 186 -7.26 -20.79 28.54
CA SER A 186 -8.01 -21.12 29.78
C SER A 186 -8.75 -22.45 29.71
N LEU A 187 -9.12 -22.91 28.52
CA LEU A 187 -9.83 -24.19 28.31
C LEU A 187 -8.89 -25.41 28.28
N ILE A 188 -7.59 -25.23 27.99
CA ILE A 188 -6.65 -26.35 27.83
C ILE A 188 -6.63 -27.27 29.03
N GLU A 189 -6.62 -26.71 30.24
CA GLU A 189 -6.57 -27.49 31.48
C GLU A 189 -7.94 -27.98 31.94
N ILE A 190 -9.01 -27.21 31.68
CA ILE A 190 -10.36 -27.44 32.23
C ILE A 190 -11.19 -28.32 31.31
N ALA A 191 -11.07 -28.09 29.97
CA ALA A 191 -11.89 -28.77 28.96
C ALA A 191 -11.13 -28.94 27.65
N PRO A 192 -10.12 -29.85 27.55
CA PRO A 192 -9.25 -30.00 26.41
C PRO A 192 -9.98 -30.19 25.08
N ALA A 193 -11.07 -30.96 25.05
CA ALA A 193 -11.85 -31.17 23.83
C ALA A 193 -12.51 -29.88 23.31
N LYS A 194 -12.94 -28.97 24.23
CA LYS A 194 -13.47 -27.66 23.84
C LYS A 194 -12.34 -26.74 23.34
N ALA A 195 -11.15 -26.83 23.92
CA ALA A 195 -9.98 -26.08 23.46
C ALA A 195 -9.60 -26.52 22.04
N GLU A 196 -9.55 -27.81 21.75
CA GLU A 196 -9.29 -28.36 20.42
C GLU A 196 -10.32 -27.86 19.40
N GLN A 197 -11.62 -27.97 19.72
CA GLN A 197 -12.68 -27.47 18.84
C GLN A 197 -12.55 -25.96 18.58
N ALA A 198 -12.23 -25.17 19.59
CA ALA A 198 -12.05 -23.73 19.43
C ALA A 198 -10.84 -23.38 18.53
N VAL A 199 -9.76 -24.16 18.56
CA VAL A 199 -8.62 -24.02 17.65
C VAL A 199 -9.02 -24.33 16.20
N LEU A 200 -9.82 -25.39 15.99
CA LEU A 200 -10.32 -25.75 14.66
C LEU A 200 -11.25 -24.67 14.11
N ASP A 201 -12.21 -24.21 14.93
CA ASP A 201 -13.13 -23.13 14.57
C ASP A 201 -12.36 -21.84 14.21
N LEU A 202 -11.36 -21.47 15.00
CA LEU A 202 -10.51 -20.31 14.74
C LEU A 202 -9.72 -20.45 13.43
N SER A 203 -9.19 -21.64 13.16
CA SER A 203 -8.47 -21.94 11.93
C SER A 203 -9.36 -21.82 10.69
N ASP A 204 -10.59 -22.33 10.75
CA ASP A 204 -11.56 -22.22 9.64
C ASP A 204 -11.96 -20.76 9.38
N LEU A 205 -12.20 -19.98 10.45
CA LEU A 205 -12.47 -18.54 10.33
C LEU A 205 -11.31 -17.78 9.68
N PHE A 206 -10.07 -18.10 10.06
CA PHE A 206 -8.89 -17.48 9.44
C PHE A 206 -8.77 -17.84 7.97
N ARG A 207 -8.97 -19.10 7.63
CA ARG A 207 -8.92 -19.57 6.24
C ARG A 207 -9.96 -18.84 5.39
N ALA A 208 -11.20 -18.73 5.87
CA ALA A 208 -12.26 -18.00 5.18
C ALA A 208 -11.93 -16.51 4.99
N ASN A 209 -11.36 -15.86 6.02
CA ASN A 209 -10.95 -14.45 5.93
C ASN A 209 -9.79 -14.21 4.94
N LEU A 210 -8.88 -15.16 4.78
CA LEU A 210 -7.74 -15.07 3.87
C LEU A 210 -8.11 -15.41 2.42
N SER A 211 -9.09 -16.30 2.20
CA SER A 211 -9.52 -16.73 0.85
C SER A 211 -10.21 -15.62 0.04
N GLY A 212 -10.58 -14.53 0.68
CA GLY A 212 -11.24 -13.39 0.03
C GLY A 212 -12.77 -13.48 0.05
N SER A 213 -13.40 -12.36 0.36
CA SER A 213 -14.86 -12.24 0.50
C SER A 213 -15.62 -12.14 -0.82
N GLU A 214 -14.94 -12.25 -1.97
CA GLU A 214 -15.57 -12.14 -3.30
C GLU A 214 -16.11 -13.47 -3.81
N THR A 215 -15.80 -14.58 -3.15
CA THR A 215 -16.23 -15.92 -3.55
C THR A 215 -17.67 -16.16 -3.11
N LEU A 216 -18.52 -16.53 -4.06
CA LEU A 216 -19.86 -17.03 -3.77
C LEU A 216 -19.70 -18.42 -3.11
N SER A 217 -20.33 -18.59 -1.96
CA SER A 217 -20.35 -19.84 -1.19
C SER A 217 -21.78 -20.29 -0.96
N CYS A 218 -21.97 -21.33 -0.16
CA CYS A 218 -23.28 -21.81 0.21
C CYS A 218 -23.64 -21.44 1.66
N TRP A 219 -24.94 -21.35 1.94
CA TRP A 219 -25.46 -21.02 3.28
C TRP A 219 -24.92 -21.99 4.36
N GLY A 220 -24.80 -23.26 4.05
CA GLY A 220 -24.26 -24.24 4.99
C GLY A 220 -22.84 -23.94 5.46
N GLU A 221 -21.98 -23.44 4.55
CA GLU A 221 -20.62 -23.01 4.89
C GLU A 221 -20.61 -21.72 5.72
N GLU A 222 -21.36 -20.70 5.31
CA GLU A 222 -21.50 -19.45 6.06
C GLU A 222 -22.06 -19.72 7.48
N ARG A 223 -23.10 -20.56 7.59
CA ARG A 223 -23.68 -20.96 8.89
C ARG A 223 -22.64 -21.64 9.77
N ARG A 224 -21.88 -22.62 9.24
CA ARG A 224 -20.84 -23.34 9.99
C ARG A 224 -19.77 -22.40 10.52
N LEU A 225 -19.31 -21.45 9.71
CA LEU A 225 -18.34 -20.43 10.14
C LEU A 225 -18.91 -19.54 11.24
N CYS A 226 -20.16 -19.11 11.10
CA CYS A 226 -20.85 -18.30 12.10
C CYS A 226 -21.05 -19.06 13.42
N GLU A 227 -21.42 -20.34 13.36
CA GLU A 227 -21.54 -21.20 14.54
C GLU A 227 -20.18 -21.37 15.24
N GLY A 228 -19.09 -21.55 14.49
CA GLY A 228 -17.73 -21.60 15.03
C GLY A 228 -17.33 -20.30 15.73
N TYR A 229 -17.61 -19.16 15.08
CA TYR A 229 -17.39 -17.84 15.66
C TYR A 229 -18.16 -17.66 17.00
N LEU A 230 -19.44 -18.02 17.01
CA LEU A 230 -20.29 -17.89 18.19
C LEU A 230 -19.87 -18.84 19.32
N ARG A 231 -19.36 -20.05 19.02
CA ARG A 231 -18.79 -20.95 20.04
C ARG A 231 -17.59 -20.33 20.72
N ILE A 232 -16.66 -19.74 19.96
CA ILE A 232 -15.49 -19.06 20.53
C ILE A 232 -15.91 -17.91 21.44
N GLU A 233 -16.86 -17.08 21.01
CA GLU A 233 -17.38 -15.97 21.81
C GLU A 233 -18.17 -16.46 23.03
N GLN A 234 -18.86 -17.60 22.94
CA GLN A 234 -19.56 -18.24 24.06
C GLN A 234 -18.59 -18.67 25.17
N TYR A 235 -17.38 -19.16 24.83
CA TYR A 235 -16.35 -19.47 25.83
C TYR A 235 -15.88 -18.23 26.59
N ARG A 236 -15.89 -17.05 25.95
CA ARG A 236 -15.53 -15.78 26.58
C ARG A 236 -16.65 -15.15 27.41
N LEU A 237 -17.88 -15.14 26.88
CA LEU A 237 -19.02 -14.45 27.47
C LEU A 237 -19.82 -15.34 28.43
N GLY A 238 -19.70 -16.67 28.33
CA GLY A 238 -20.42 -17.63 29.17
C GLY A 238 -21.92 -17.48 29.04
N GLU A 239 -22.61 -17.59 30.19
CA GLU A 239 -24.06 -17.48 30.29
C GLU A 239 -24.64 -16.10 29.95
N ARG A 240 -23.77 -15.11 29.78
CA ARG A 240 -24.17 -13.76 29.36
C ARG A 240 -24.58 -13.69 27.88
N MET A 241 -24.26 -14.69 27.09
CA MET A 241 -24.62 -14.75 25.67
C MET A 241 -25.58 -15.89 25.42
N ARG A 242 -26.82 -15.60 25.05
CA ARG A 242 -27.83 -16.56 24.64
C ARG A 242 -28.11 -16.36 23.13
N VAL A 243 -27.89 -17.42 22.34
CA VAL A 243 -28.06 -17.38 20.89
C VAL A 243 -29.14 -18.39 20.50
N GLN A 244 -30.06 -17.96 19.64
CA GLN A 244 -31.11 -18.80 19.06
C GLN A 244 -31.07 -18.72 17.54
N TRP A 245 -31.16 -19.87 16.88
CA TRP A 245 -31.22 -20.02 15.45
C TRP A 245 -32.62 -20.45 15.00
N ASP A 246 -33.24 -19.70 14.11
CA ASP A 246 -34.51 -19.98 13.45
C ASP A 246 -34.33 -19.87 11.94
N VAL A 247 -33.61 -20.86 11.36
CA VAL A 247 -33.14 -20.87 9.97
C VAL A 247 -33.49 -22.17 9.24
N SER A 248 -34.43 -22.96 9.78
CA SER A 248 -34.79 -24.27 9.23
C SER A 248 -35.37 -24.23 7.81
N GLU A 249 -35.84 -23.05 7.35
CA GLU A 249 -36.37 -22.86 6.01
C GLU A 249 -35.32 -22.59 4.95
N LEU A 250 -34.03 -22.42 5.33
CA LEU A 250 -32.96 -22.14 4.42
C LEU A 250 -32.22 -23.45 4.05
N PRO A 251 -32.19 -23.83 2.76
CA PRO A 251 -31.40 -24.98 2.32
C PRO A 251 -29.91 -24.67 2.40
N ASP A 252 -29.09 -25.63 2.79
CA ASP A 252 -27.64 -25.46 2.92
C ASP A 252 -26.95 -25.08 1.60
N SER A 253 -27.52 -25.46 0.45
CA SER A 253 -27.02 -25.14 -0.89
C SER A 253 -27.33 -23.70 -1.36
N LEU A 254 -28.02 -22.89 -0.55
CA LEU A 254 -28.40 -21.55 -0.94
C LEU A 254 -27.16 -20.66 -1.19
N PRO A 255 -27.04 -19.99 -2.35
CA PRO A 255 -25.89 -19.17 -2.62
C PRO A 255 -25.87 -17.90 -1.76
N ILE A 256 -24.75 -17.66 -1.10
CA ILE A 256 -24.50 -16.46 -0.29
C ILE A 256 -23.02 -16.08 -0.42
N PRO A 257 -22.67 -14.79 -0.48
CA PRO A 257 -21.26 -14.40 -0.41
C PRO A 257 -20.68 -14.74 0.97
N LEU A 258 -19.52 -15.38 0.98
CA LEU A 258 -18.85 -15.78 2.21
C LEU A 258 -18.59 -14.57 3.12
N LEU A 259 -18.67 -14.73 4.43
CA LEU A 259 -18.50 -13.67 5.44
C LEU A 259 -19.51 -12.52 5.29
N THR A 260 -20.77 -12.85 5.01
CA THR A 260 -21.89 -11.88 4.94
C THR A 260 -22.60 -11.77 6.28
N LEU A 261 -22.90 -12.91 6.92
CA LEU A 261 -23.60 -12.94 8.21
C LEU A 261 -22.62 -12.67 9.38
N GLN A 262 -21.39 -13.18 9.31
CA GLN A 262 -20.42 -13.04 10.40
C GLN A 262 -20.22 -11.59 10.88
N PRO A 263 -20.04 -10.56 10.02
CA PRO A 263 -19.89 -9.18 10.49
C PRO A 263 -21.15 -8.64 11.20
N LEU A 264 -22.34 -9.16 10.88
CA LEU A 264 -23.58 -8.78 11.57
C LEU A 264 -23.60 -9.36 12.98
N LEU A 265 -23.16 -10.62 13.14
CA LEU A 265 -23.01 -11.26 14.45
C LEU A 265 -21.94 -10.59 15.30
N GLU A 266 -20.82 -10.22 14.69
CA GLU A 266 -19.75 -9.45 15.35
C GLU A 266 -20.27 -8.12 15.89
N ASN A 267 -21.06 -7.38 15.11
CA ASN A 267 -21.65 -6.13 15.54
C ASN A 267 -22.64 -6.35 16.68
N ALA A 268 -23.48 -7.38 16.60
CA ALA A 268 -24.43 -7.74 17.64
C ALA A 268 -23.74 -8.06 18.98
N ILE A 269 -22.60 -8.76 18.94
CA ILE A 269 -21.81 -9.07 20.14
C ILE A 269 -21.11 -7.82 20.67
N LEU A 270 -20.34 -7.14 19.81
CA LEU A 270 -19.48 -6.04 20.24
C LEU A 270 -20.27 -4.84 20.77
N HIS A 271 -21.35 -4.48 20.09
CA HIS A 271 -22.15 -3.30 20.41
C HIS A 271 -23.43 -3.59 21.18
N GLY A 272 -23.91 -4.84 21.14
CA GLY A 272 -25.11 -5.28 21.85
C GLY A 272 -24.82 -5.98 23.15
N LEU A 273 -24.27 -7.19 23.08
CA LEU A 273 -24.17 -8.10 24.23
C LEU A 273 -22.98 -7.77 25.14
N GLN A 274 -21.81 -7.48 24.59
CA GLN A 274 -20.59 -7.28 25.35
C GLN A 274 -20.65 -6.10 26.35
N PRO A 275 -21.25 -4.93 26.01
CA PRO A 275 -21.32 -3.79 26.92
C PRO A 275 -22.31 -4.03 28.11
N ARG A 276 -23.22 -5.01 28.02
CA ARG A 276 -24.20 -5.28 29.04
C ARG A 276 -23.64 -6.21 30.11
N ILE A 277 -23.71 -5.83 31.37
CA ILE A 277 -23.27 -6.66 32.51
C ILE A 277 -24.10 -7.95 32.58
N ASP A 278 -25.42 -7.84 32.41
CA ASP A 278 -26.36 -8.95 32.45
C ASP A 278 -26.38 -9.80 31.18
N GLY A 279 -25.57 -9.38 30.17
CA GLY A 279 -25.57 -10.01 28.86
C GLY A 279 -26.84 -9.75 28.07
N GLY A 280 -27.20 -10.68 27.19
CA GLY A 280 -28.39 -10.53 26.36
C GLY A 280 -28.65 -11.72 25.45
N GLU A 281 -29.64 -11.52 24.60
CA GLU A 281 -30.12 -12.52 23.66
C GLU A 281 -29.82 -12.07 22.21
N MET A 282 -29.52 -13.03 21.37
CA MET A 282 -29.38 -12.89 19.95
C MET A 282 -30.24 -13.92 19.23
N LEU A 283 -31.08 -13.47 18.31
CA LEU A 283 -31.90 -14.34 17.47
C LEU A 283 -31.48 -14.14 16.00
N ILE A 284 -31.14 -15.25 15.37
CA ILE A 284 -30.80 -15.30 13.91
C ILE A 284 -31.98 -16.01 13.25
N ARG A 285 -32.70 -15.27 12.39
CA ARG A 285 -33.84 -15.78 11.65
C ARG A 285 -33.57 -15.78 10.17
N GLY A 286 -33.89 -16.85 9.47
CA GLY A 286 -33.79 -16.98 8.03
C GLY A 286 -35.05 -17.48 7.41
N ARG A 287 -35.48 -16.89 6.30
CA ARG A 287 -36.67 -17.26 5.52
C ARG A 287 -36.35 -17.24 4.05
N LEU A 288 -36.95 -18.18 3.32
CA LEU A 288 -36.91 -18.22 1.84
C LEU A 288 -38.35 -18.21 1.32
N GLN A 289 -38.74 -17.08 0.73
CA GLN A 289 -40.08 -16.91 0.18
C GLN A 289 -40.04 -16.32 -1.23
N GLY A 290 -40.69 -16.99 -2.18
CA GLY A 290 -40.81 -16.49 -3.57
C GLY A 290 -39.46 -16.24 -4.26
N GLY A 291 -38.42 -17.03 -3.95
CA GLY A 291 -37.08 -16.84 -4.52
C GLY A 291 -36.31 -15.65 -3.91
N VAL A 292 -36.76 -15.11 -2.79
CA VAL A 292 -36.08 -14.07 -2.02
C VAL A 292 -35.68 -14.61 -0.66
N VAL A 293 -34.41 -14.42 -0.30
CA VAL A 293 -33.84 -14.74 1.00
C VAL A 293 -33.97 -13.54 1.89
N GLU A 294 -34.48 -13.75 3.07
CA GLU A 294 -34.46 -12.78 4.17
C GLU A 294 -33.69 -13.36 5.36
N LEU A 295 -32.60 -12.70 5.76
CA LEU A 295 -31.84 -13.00 6.96
C LEU A 295 -31.98 -11.83 7.93
N MET A 296 -32.33 -12.11 9.18
CA MET A 296 -32.47 -11.12 10.23
C MET A 296 -31.67 -11.54 11.45
N VAL A 297 -30.82 -10.65 11.92
CA VAL A 297 -30.13 -10.75 13.22
C VAL A 297 -30.73 -9.70 14.12
N SER A 298 -31.28 -10.13 15.24
CA SER A 298 -31.76 -9.26 16.32
C SER A 298 -30.99 -9.52 17.59
N ASN A 299 -30.63 -8.48 18.30
CA ASN A 299 -29.90 -8.59 19.58
C ASN A 299 -30.34 -7.50 20.56
N THR A 300 -30.21 -7.82 21.83
CA THR A 300 -30.36 -6.82 22.90
C THR A 300 -29.21 -5.82 22.81
N CYS A 301 -29.48 -4.53 23.06
CA CYS A 301 -28.47 -3.46 23.02
C CYS A 301 -28.65 -2.49 24.21
N PRO A 302 -27.59 -1.82 24.70
CA PRO A 302 -27.67 -0.86 25.79
C PRO A 302 -28.46 0.40 25.37
N GLN A 303 -29.06 1.09 26.35
CA GLN A 303 -29.92 2.26 26.08
C GLN A 303 -29.21 3.48 25.52
N GLN A 304 -27.92 3.68 25.85
CA GLN A 304 -27.09 4.77 25.28
C GLN A 304 -26.33 4.27 24.05
N ASN A 305 -26.55 4.95 22.94
CA ASN A 305 -25.81 4.68 21.70
C ASN A 305 -25.17 5.94 21.16
N ASP A 306 -23.85 5.98 21.21
CA ASP A 306 -23.06 6.61 20.19
C ASP A 306 -22.88 5.57 19.06
N THR A 307 -23.57 5.80 17.93
CA THR A 307 -23.38 4.99 16.72
C THR A 307 -21.92 5.12 16.27
N HIS A 308 -21.13 4.11 16.58
CA HIS A 308 -19.70 4.12 16.27
C HIS A 308 -19.48 4.08 14.76
N GLN A 309 -18.52 4.88 14.29
CA GLN A 309 -18.14 5.02 12.89
C GLN A 309 -17.77 3.67 12.23
N GLY A 310 -17.27 2.70 13.02
CA GLY A 310 -16.94 1.34 12.56
C GLY A 310 -18.14 0.47 12.17
N GLU A 311 -19.28 0.60 12.86
CA GLU A 311 -20.52 -0.12 12.55
C GLU A 311 -21.04 0.28 11.16
N ARG A 312 -21.06 1.60 10.87
CA ARG A 312 -21.48 2.12 9.57
C ARG A 312 -20.62 1.64 8.42
N MET A 313 -19.30 1.50 8.64
CA MET A 313 -18.38 1.00 7.59
C MET A 313 -18.60 -0.48 7.30
N ALA A 314 -18.77 -1.33 8.31
CA ALA A 314 -19.02 -2.76 8.11
C ALA A 314 -20.32 -2.99 7.33
N MET A 315 -21.41 -2.33 7.72
CA MET A 315 -22.69 -2.38 7.02
C MET A 315 -22.61 -1.85 5.58
N ALA A 316 -21.83 -0.77 5.35
CA ALA A 316 -21.65 -0.20 4.02
C ALA A 316 -20.89 -1.17 3.09
N ASN A 317 -19.87 -1.86 3.60
CA ASN A 317 -19.10 -2.84 2.82
C ASN A 317 -19.94 -4.06 2.43
N ILE A 318 -20.74 -4.59 3.37
CA ILE A 318 -21.67 -5.70 3.08
C ILE A 318 -22.69 -5.26 2.03
N ARG A 319 -23.27 -4.05 2.17
CA ARG A 319 -24.25 -3.51 1.21
C ARG A 319 -23.65 -3.38 -0.18
N ALA A 320 -22.47 -2.77 -0.30
CA ALA A 320 -21.79 -2.61 -1.58
C ALA A 320 -21.52 -3.96 -2.27
N ARG A 321 -21.09 -4.97 -1.51
CA ARG A 321 -20.83 -6.31 -2.02
C ARG A 321 -22.10 -7.02 -2.50
N LEU A 322 -23.17 -6.92 -1.72
CA LEU A 322 -24.45 -7.51 -2.10
C LEU A 322 -25.04 -6.83 -3.34
N GLN A 323 -24.92 -5.50 -3.44
CA GLN A 323 -25.36 -4.78 -4.62
C GLN A 323 -24.55 -5.14 -5.87
N ALA A 324 -23.24 -5.39 -5.71
CA ALA A 324 -22.39 -5.83 -6.84
C ALA A 324 -22.79 -7.21 -7.38
N LEU A 325 -23.23 -8.14 -6.49
CA LEU A 325 -23.60 -9.51 -6.87
C LEU A 325 -25.08 -9.67 -7.27
N PHE A 326 -25.99 -8.98 -6.58
CA PHE A 326 -27.45 -9.17 -6.74
C PHE A 326 -28.18 -7.90 -7.24
N GLY A 327 -27.44 -6.83 -7.54
CA GLY A 327 -27.99 -5.56 -7.99
C GLY A 327 -28.77 -4.81 -6.91
N GLU A 328 -29.59 -3.84 -7.32
CA GLU A 328 -30.38 -2.99 -6.42
C GLU A 328 -31.49 -3.75 -5.65
N ARG A 329 -31.76 -4.98 -6.03
CA ARG A 329 -32.72 -5.85 -5.31
C ARG A 329 -32.18 -6.37 -3.97
N ALA A 330 -30.85 -6.30 -3.77
CA ALA A 330 -30.24 -6.64 -2.49
C ALA A 330 -30.28 -5.43 -1.55
N GLN A 331 -30.81 -5.64 -0.36
CA GLN A 331 -30.98 -4.60 0.65
C GLN A 331 -30.42 -5.04 2.00
N LEU A 332 -29.71 -4.13 2.66
CA LEU A 332 -29.28 -4.29 4.03
C LEU A 332 -29.72 -3.08 4.84
N ALA A 333 -30.55 -3.32 5.84
CA ALA A 333 -31.08 -2.30 6.73
C ALA A 333 -30.72 -2.64 8.19
N GLY A 334 -30.43 -1.62 8.99
CA GLY A 334 -30.25 -1.75 10.44
C GLY A 334 -31.09 -0.68 11.12
N TRP A 335 -31.83 -1.07 12.18
CA TRP A 335 -32.62 -0.14 12.99
C TRP A 335 -32.69 -0.62 14.43
N ARG A 336 -33.08 0.30 15.29
CA ARG A 336 -33.29 0.03 16.70
C ARG A 336 -34.77 0.16 17.05
N GLU A 337 -35.25 -0.74 17.87
CA GLU A 337 -36.59 -0.70 18.43
C GLU A 337 -36.54 -1.10 19.91
N GLY A 338 -36.76 -0.12 20.78
CA GLY A 338 -36.62 -0.29 22.22
C GLY A 338 -35.19 -0.68 22.65
N GLU A 339 -35.07 -1.79 23.33
CA GLU A 339 -33.78 -2.38 23.78
C GLU A 339 -33.18 -3.38 22.79
N CYS A 340 -33.73 -3.49 21.58
CA CYS A 340 -33.26 -4.40 20.57
C CYS A 340 -32.73 -3.65 19.34
N PHE A 341 -31.66 -4.18 18.75
CA PHE A 341 -31.15 -3.78 17.44
C PHE A 341 -31.43 -4.89 16.43
N PHE A 342 -31.84 -4.50 15.24
CA PHE A 342 -32.20 -5.39 14.14
C PHE A 342 -31.31 -5.10 12.94
N SER A 343 -30.75 -6.15 12.35
CA SER A 343 -30.06 -6.11 11.05
C SER A 343 -30.81 -7.03 10.11
N ARG A 344 -31.38 -6.49 9.03
CA ARG A 344 -32.17 -7.22 8.03
C ARG A 344 -31.44 -7.20 6.69
N LEU A 345 -31.15 -8.37 6.16
CA LEU A 345 -30.57 -8.62 4.88
C LEU A 345 -31.61 -9.27 3.97
N VAL A 346 -31.82 -8.73 2.77
CA VAL A 346 -32.73 -9.28 1.76
C VAL A 346 -32.01 -9.35 0.43
N TYR A 347 -32.04 -10.50 -0.26
CA TYR A 347 -31.50 -10.63 -1.61
C TYR A 347 -32.24 -11.73 -2.41
N PRO A 348 -32.28 -11.62 -3.77
CA PRO A 348 -32.92 -12.63 -4.61
C PRO A 348 -31.99 -13.83 -4.77
N VAL A 349 -32.56 -15.03 -4.80
CA VAL A 349 -31.87 -16.24 -5.27
C VAL A 349 -31.93 -16.20 -6.79
N THR A 350 -30.79 -15.90 -7.44
CA THR A 350 -30.67 -16.03 -8.89
C THR A 350 -30.59 -17.50 -9.26
N GLN A 351 -31.55 -17.97 -10.06
CA GLN A 351 -31.54 -19.37 -10.58
C GLN A 351 -30.41 -19.63 -11.60
N ASP A 352 -29.60 -18.63 -11.95
CA ASP A 352 -28.54 -18.70 -12.98
C ASP A 352 -27.18 -19.26 -12.49
N SER A 353 -27.14 -19.87 -11.30
CA SER A 353 -25.92 -20.50 -10.80
C SER A 353 -25.54 -21.81 -11.55
N THR A 354 -26.33 -22.27 -12.49
CA THR A 354 -26.00 -23.42 -13.37
C THR A 354 -24.87 -23.13 -14.37
N THR A 355 -24.52 -21.85 -14.57
CA THR A 355 -23.44 -21.43 -15.48
C THR A 355 -22.07 -21.38 -14.79
N ALA A 356 -22.03 -21.20 -13.46
CA ALA A 356 -20.78 -21.16 -12.69
C ALA A 356 -20.16 -22.56 -12.48
N GLU A 357 -20.99 -23.62 -12.39
CA GLU A 357 -20.48 -24.99 -12.32
C GLU A 357 -19.83 -25.45 -13.63
N LYS A 358 -20.25 -24.92 -14.80
CA LYS A 358 -19.65 -25.25 -16.09
C LYS A 358 -18.28 -24.59 -16.32
N SER A 359 -17.96 -23.49 -15.67
CA SER A 359 -16.64 -22.85 -15.76
C SER A 359 -15.59 -23.56 -14.89
N LEU A 360 -15.98 -24.13 -13.76
CA LEU A 360 -15.08 -24.87 -12.87
C LEU A 360 -14.79 -26.30 -13.34
N SER A 361 -15.70 -26.91 -14.12
CA SER A 361 -15.46 -28.24 -14.67
C SER A 361 -14.56 -28.26 -15.92
N ASN A 362 -14.40 -27.14 -16.61
CA ASN A 362 -13.54 -27.05 -17.81
C ASN A 362 -12.06 -26.74 -17.52
N GLU A 363 -11.73 -26.25 -16.31
CA GLU A 363 -10.32 -26.01 -15.92
C GLU A 363 -9.61 -27.22 -15.31
N SER A 364 -10.34 -28.30 -14.99
CA SER A 364 -9.76 -29.54 -14.44
C SER A 364 -9.40 -30.60 -15.48
N THR A 365 -9.62 -30.34 -16.77
CA THR A 365 -9.37 -31.36 -17.84
C THR A 365 -8.13 -31.05 -18.69
N ASP A 366 -7.40 -29.97 -18.41
CA ASP A 366 -6.21 -29.53 -19.17
C ASP A 366 -4.97 -29.34 -18.27
N ARG A 367 -4.68 -30.36 -17.43
CA ARG A 367 -3.36 -30.54 -16.83
C ARG A 367 -2.96 -32.02 -16.75
#